data_4dc5fe0d5771fafde86f03d21a1fb012
#
_entry.id   4dc5fe0d5771fafde86f03d21a1fb012
#
_cell.length_a   1.000
_cell.length_b   1.000
_cell.length_c   1.000
_cell.angle_alpha   90.00
_cell.angle_beta   90.00
_cell.angle_gamma   90.00
#
_symmetry.space_group_name_H-M   'P 1'
#
loop_
_entity.id
_entity.type
_entity.pdbx_description
1 polymer ?
#
loop_
_entity_poly.entity_id
_entity_poly.type
_entity_poly.pdbx_seq_one_letter_code
_entity_poly.pdbx_strand_id
1 'polypeptide(L)'
;MHPALGRAFVAPTCWGSSHRRKTNAPGDTNNALFQYVRSFITDPARIAELEDRYRRGDAIGDGHVKVEVAAAIDALLAPMRERRARFDAPGGEDVLYDIIKTHSARANAAAGETLGKVREAMKLRFVR
;
A
#
# COMPACT_ATOMS: atom_id res chain seq x y z
N MET A 1 4.48 -20.73 -18.08
CA MET A 1 3.23 -20.11 -18.53
C MET A 1 2.40 -19.83 -17.28
N HIS A 2 2.66 -18.69 -16.60
CA HIS A 2 1.88 -18.29 -15.44
C HIS A 2 0.62 -17.59 -15.92
N PRO A 3 -0.56 -17.97 -15.44
CA PRO A 3 -1.78 -17.24 -15.77
C PRO A 3 -1.69 -15.84 -15.16
N ALA A 4 -2.05 -14.86 -15.96
CA ALA A 4 -2.22 -13.49 -15.57
C ALA A 4 -2.95 -13.42 -14.22
N LEU A 5 -2.32 -12.84 -13.22
CA LEU A 5 -2.96 -12.40 -11.98
C LEU A 5 -3.91 -11.25 -12.36
N GLY A 6 -5.00 -11.66 -13.01
CA GLY A 6 -6.12 -10.82 -13.26
C GLY A 6 -6.70 -10.37 -11.93
N ARG A 7 -6.93 -9.06 -11.84
CA ARG A 7 -7.82 -8.36 -10.92
C ARG A 7 -7.98 -9.11 -9.60
N ALA A 8 -7.27 -8.70 -8.58
CA ALA A 8 -7.65 -9.01 -7.22
C ALA A 8 -9.09 -8.49 -7.03
N PHE A 9 -10.05 -9.37 -7.33
CA PHE A 9 -11.39 -9.23 -6.88
C PHE A 9 -11.27 -9.23 -5.37
N VAL A 10 -11.27 -8.06 -4.77
CA VAL A 10 -11.47 -7.93 -3.34
C VAL A 10 -12.87 -8.47 -3.12
N ALA A 11 -12.93 -9.79 -2.88
CA ALA A 11 -14.15 -10.40 -2.40
C ALA A 11 -14.63 -9.53 -1.25
N PRO A 12 -15.94 -9.30 -1.13
CA PRO A 12 -16.48 -8.56 -0.01
C PRO A 12 -16.30 -9.43 1.24
N THR A 13 -15.06 -9.47 1.73
CA THR A 13 -14.79 -9.99 3.06
C THR A 13 -15.51 -9.04 4.00
N CYS A 14 -16.59 -9.54 4.55
CA CYS A 14 -17.35 -8.95 5.62
C CYS A 14 -16.41 -8.60 6.77
N TRP A 15 -15.82 -7.43 6.74
CA TRP A 15 -15.23 -6.88 7.92
C TRP A 15 -16.34 -6.46 8.86
N GLY A 16 -16.70 -7.41 9.73
CA GLY A 16 -17.25 -7.18 11.06
C GLY A 16 -18.53 -6.39 11.24
N SER A 17 -19.29 -6.06 10.21
CA SER A 17 -20.63 -5.56 10.38
C SER A 17 -21.60 -6.38 9.53
N SER A 18 -22.38 -7.22 10.19
CA SER A 18 -23.44 -8.05 9.63
C SER A 18 -24.62 -7.26 9.03
N HIS A 19 -24.43 -6.00 8.73
CA HIS A 19 -25.49 -5.13 8.24
C HIS A 19 -25.21 -4.76 6.79
N ARG A 20 -25.73 -5.57 5.86
CA ARG A 20 -26.02 -5.10 4.51
C ARG A 20 -27.00 -3.94 4.64
N ARG A 21 -26.46 -2.75 4.70
CA ARG A 21 -27.26 -1.56 4.76
C ARG A 21 -28.01 -1.39 3.44
N LYS A 22 -29.33 -1.25 3.52
CA LYS A 22 -30.11 -0.86 2.35
C LYS A 22 -29.64 0.52 1.90
N THR A 23 -29.51 0.72 0.59
CA THR A 23 -29.00 1.96 -0.02
C THR A 23 -29.74 3.23 0.40
N ASN A 24 -30.94 3.09 0.97
CA ASN A 24 -31.81 4.19 1.39
C ASN A 24 -32.00 4.28 2.92
N ALA A 25 -31.09 3.72 3.71
CA ALA A 25 -31.14 3.82 5.16
C ALA A 25 -30.03 4.75 5.68
N PRO A 26 -30.34 5.67 6.62
CA PRO A 26 -29.34 6.51 7.25
C PRO A 26 -28.18 5.71 7.83
N GLY A 27 -26.96 6.21 7.69
CA GLY A 27 -25.75 5.53 8.03
C GLY A 27 -24.85 6.26 9.01
N ASP A 28 -24.14 5.50 9.84
CA ASP A 28 -23.07 6.04 10.66
C ASP A 28 -21.76 6.09 9.84
N THR A 29 -21.14 7.26 9.80
CA THR A 29 -19.86 7.50 9.14
C THR A 29 -18.66 7.27 10.07
N ASN A 30 -18.90 6.91 11.33
CA ASN A 30 -17.85 6.55 12.28
C ASN A 30 -17.54 5.06 12.22
N ASN A 31 -17.20 4.57 11.04
CA ASN A 31 -16.87 3.19 10.77
C ASN A 31 -15.55 3.06 10.00
N ALA A 32 -15.02 1.85 9.89
CA ALA A 32 -13.77 1.57 9.18
C ALA A 32 -13.81 2.01 7.71
N LEU A 33 -14.95 1.90 7.03
CA LEU A 33 -15.08 2.30 5.64
C LEU A 33 -14.81 3.81 5.45
N PHE A 34 -15.37 4.65 6.31
CA PHE A 34 -15.13 6.09 6.24
C PHE A 34 -13.74 6.51 6.74
N GLN A 35 -13.07 5.69 7.54
CA GLN A 35 -11.63 5.88 7.81
C GLN A 35 -10.81 5.73 6.52
N TYR A 36 -11.13 4.74 5.69
CA TYR A 36 -10.49 4.61 4.37
C TYR A 36 -10.85 5.78 3.44
N VAL A 37 -12.11 6.22 3.41
CA VAL A 37 -12.51 7.42 2.64
C VAL A 37 -11.63 8.62 2.99
N ARG A 38 -11.50 8.92 4.28
CA ARG A 38 -10.69 10.06 4.76
C ARG A 38 -9.19 9.90 4.51
N SER A 39 -8.70 8.65 4.41
CA SER A 39 -7.28 8.37 4.21
C SER A 39 -6.85 8.39 2.75
N PHE A 40 -7.72 7.98 1.83
CA PHE A 40 -7.37 7.77 0.43
C PHE A 40 -8.02 8.73 -0.54
N ILE A 41 -9.14 9.35 -0.19
CA ILE A 41 -9.75 10.40 -1.00
C ILE A 41 -9.14 11.74 -0.60
N THR A 42 -8.52 12.41 -1.54
CA THR A 42 -7.76 13.64 -1.28
C THR A 42 -8.66 14.87 -1.27
N ASP A 43 -9.82 14.81 -1.92
CA ASP A 43 -10.74 15.95 -2.04
C ASP A 43 -11.67 16.05 -0.81
N PRO A 44 -11.50 17.08 0.04
CA PRO A 44 -12.31 17.25 1.24
C PRO A 44 -13.79 17.54 0.92
N ALA A 45 -14.09 18.20 -0.21
CA ALA A 45 -15.46 18.45 -0.63
C ALA A 45 -16.18 17.14 -0.98
N ARG A 46 -15.47 16.22 -1.65
CA ARG A 46 -15.99 14.91 -1.97
C ARG A 46 -16.21 14.03 -0.73
N ILE A 47 -15.30 14.10 0.24
CA ILE A 47 -15.46 13.39 1.52
C ILE A 47 -16.73 13.87 2.24
N ALA A 48 -16.90 15.19 2.35
CA ALA A 48 -18.07 15.77 3.01
C ALA A 48 -19.37 15.39 2.30
N GLU A 49 -19.40 15.42 0.97
CA GLU A 49 -20.57 14.99 0.17
C GLU A 49 -20.92 13.52 0.43
N LEU A 50 -19.93 12.62 0.40
CA LEU A 50 -20.12 11.20 0.66
C LEU A 50 -20.66 10.95 2.07
N GLU A 51 -20.10 11.62 3.07
CA GLU A 51 -20.56 11.52 4.45
C GLU A 51 -21.99 12.00 4.63
N ASP A 52 -22.33 13.12 4.03
CA ASP A 52 -23.65 13.72 4.15
C ASP A 52 -24.73 12.86 3.47
N ARG A 53 -24.47 12.40 2.24
CA ARG A 53 -25.35 11.47 1.53
C ARG A 53 -25.52 10.15 2.27
N TYR A 54 -24.45 9.62 2.85
CA TYR A 54 -24.49 8.37 3.60
C TYR A 54 -25.28 8.52 4.90
N ARG A 55 -25.16 9.65 5.62
CA ARG A 55 -25.97 9.95 6.82
C ARG A 55 -27.46 10.11 6.50
N ARG A 56 -27.78 10.72 5.37
CA ARG A 56 -29.17 10.88 4.92
C ARG A 56 -29.79 9.59 4.36
N GLY A 57 -28.96 8.63 3.96
CA GLY A 57 -29.43 7.42 3.28
C GLY A 57 -29.83 7.68 1.82
N ASP A 58 -29.18 8.61 1.16
CA ASP A 58 -29.54 9.17 -0.13
C ASP A 58 -28.97 8.33 -1.29
N ALA A 59 -29.59 7.19 -1.54
CA ALA A 59 -29.24 6.23 -2.62
C ALA A 59 -27.77 5.75 -2.62
N ILE A 60 -27.06 5.90 -1.50
CA ILE A 60 -25.69 5.49 -1.35
C ILE A 60 -25.52 4.43 -0.26
N GLY A 61 -24.88 3.33 -0.58
CA GLY A 61 -24.57 2.26 0.37
C GLY A 61 -23.09 1.92 0.37
N ASP A 62 -22.69 1.05 1.27
CA ASP A 62 -21.31 0.59 1.43
C ASP A 62 -20.65 0.17 0.11
N GLY A 63 -21.41 -0.46 -0.78
CA GLY A 63 -20.90 -0.89 -2.09
C GLY A 63 -20.43 0.27 -2.96
N HIS A 64 -21.17 1.37 -3.01
CA HIS A 64 -20.80 2.54 -3.79
C HIS A 64 -19.53 3.22 -3.23
N VAL A 65 -19.47 3.38 -1.92
CA VAL A 65 -18.32 3.98 -1.25
C VAL A 65 -17.07 3.12 -1.41
N LYS A 66 -17.21 1.78 -1.31
CA LYS A 66 -16.09 0.85 -1.52
C LYS A 66 -15.50 0.92 -2.92
N VAL A 67 -16.32 1.07 -3.94
CA VAL A 67 -15.86 1.21 -5.34
C VAL A 67 -15.03 2.48 -5.51
N GLU A 68 -15.48 3.58 -4.92
CA GLU A 68 -14.77 4.86 -5.01
C GLU A 68 -13.43 4.82 -4.26
N VAL A 69 -13.42 4.27 -3.05
CA VAL A 69 -12.18 4.06 -2.29
C VAL A 69 -11.23 3.12 -3.03
N ALA A 70 -11.73 2.04 -3.61
CA ALA A 70 -10.91 1.11 -4.39
C ALA A 70 -10.25 1.80 -5.58
N ALA A 71 -10.99 2.65 -6.29
CA ALA A 71 -10.45 3.42 -7.41
C ALA A 71 -9.34 4.39 -6.96
N ALA A 72 -9.52 5.06 -5.82
CA ALA A 72 -8.51 5.94 -5.26
C ALA A 72 -7.23 5.18 -4.85
N ILE A 73 -7.39 4.01 -4.23
CA ILE A 73 -6.25 3.14 -3.87
C ILE A 73 -5.56 2.60 -5.13
N ASP A 74 -6.31 2.18 -6.14
CA ASP A 74 -5.73 1.70 -7.39
C ASP A 74 -4.92 2.78 -8.11
N ALA A 75 -5.42 4.01 -8.13
CA ALA A 75 -4.68 5.16 -8.68
C ALA A 75 -3.37 5.41 -7.92
N LEU A 76 -3.39 5.30 -6.59
CA LEU A 76 -2.20 5.44 -5.76
C LEU A 76 -1.18 4.33 -6.02
N LEU A 77 -1.64 3.09 -6.22
CA LEU A 77 -0.77 1.93 -6.40
C LEU A 77 -0.30 1.74 -7.85
N ALA A 78 -0.96 2.33 -8.82
CA ALA A 78 -0.62 2.18 -10.24
C ALA A 78 0.88 2.44 -10.53
N PRO A 79 1.49 3.55 -10.11
CA PRO A 79 2.90 3.81 -10.37
C PRO A 79 3.86 2.85 -9.65
N MET A 80 3.43 2.26 -8.55
CA MET A 80 4.21 1.23 -7.84
C MET A 80 4.17 -0.10 -8.61
N ARG A 81 3.00 -0.48 -9.11
CA ARG A 81 2.82 -1.68 -9.94
C ARG A 81 3.60 -1.58 -11.25
N GLU A 82 3.59 -0.42 -11.89
CA GLU A 82 4.38 -0.16 -13.10
C GLU A 82 5.89 -0.30 -12.85
N ARG A 83 6.38 0.25 -11.74
CA ARG A 83 7.78 0.08 -11.34
C ARG A 83 8.13 -1.38 -11.06
N ARG A 84 7.24 -2.11 -10.41
CA ARG A 84 7.41 -3.53 -10.12
C ARG A 84 7.43 -4.37 -11.39
N ALA A 85 6.56 -4.08 -12.35
CA ALA A 85 6.48 -4.82 -13.61
C ALA A 85 7.81 -4.91 -14.36
N ARG A 86 8.69 -3.92 -14.19
CA ARG A 86 10.04 -3.94 -14.76
C ARG A 86 10.94 -5.04 -14.18
N PHE A 87 10.71 -5.41 -12.92
CA PHE A 87 11.46 -6.46 -12.25
C PHE A 87 10.83 -7.85 -12.46
N ASP A 88 9.54 -7.90 -12.75
CA ASP A 88 8.83 -9.13 -13.06
C ASP A 88 9.01 -9.54 -14.55
N ALA A 89 9.57 -8.65 -15.38
CA ALA A 89 9.88 -8.91 -16.78
C ALA A 89 11.13 -9.81 -16.94
N PRO A 90 11.28 -10.54 -18.06
CA PRO A 90 12.49 -11.31 -18.36
C PRO A 90 13.75 -10.45 -18.23
N GLY A 91 14.73 -10.92 -17.46
CA GLY A 91 15.95 -10.17 -17.14
C GLY A 91 15.82 -9.20 -15.95
N GLY A 92 14.65 -9.05 -15.38
CA GLY A 92 14.44 -8.21 -14.19
C GLY A 92 15.17 -8.71 -12.94
N GLU A 93 15.39 -10.01 -12.84
CA GLU A 93 16.17 -10.62 -11.77
C GLU A 93 17.64 -10.15 -11.78
N ASP A 94 18.24 -10.05 -12.98
CA ASP A 94 19.61 -9.57 -13.13
C ASP A 94 19.73 -8.11 -12.68
N VAL A 95 18.75 -7.28 -13.02
CA VAL A 95 18.69 -5.87 -12.59
C VAL A 95 18.57 -5.78 -11.06
N LEU A 96 17.73 -6.63 -10.45
CA LEU A 96 17.61 -6.70 -9.00
C LEU A 96 18.92 -7.14 -8.34
N TYR A 97 19.57 -8.14 -8.90
CA TYR A 97 20.84 -8.63 -8.39
C TYR A 97 21.94 -7.57 -8.45
N ASP A 98 22.02 -6.82 -9.54
CA ASP A 98 22.98 -5.72 -9.68
C ASP A 98 22.72 -4.58 -8.69
N ILE A 99 21.46 -4.24 -8.46
CA ILE A 99 21.06 -3.26 -7.46
C ILE A 99 21.52 -3.71 -6.06
N ILE A 100 21.19 -4.96 -5.68
CA ILE A 100 21.57 -5.52 -4.38
C ILE A 100 23.08 -5.55 -4.24
N LYS A 101 23.82 -6.03 -5.23
CA LYS A 101 25.28 -6.12 -5.24
C LYS A 101 25.95 -4.75 -5.05
N THR A 102 25.50 -3.76 -5.82
CA THR A 102 26.02 -2.40 -5.77
C THR A 102 25.77 -1.75 -4.41
N HIS A 103 24.54 -1.84 -3.92
CA HIS A 103 24.20 -1.23 -2.63
C HIS A 103 24.80 -1.97 -1.43
N SER A 104 24.94 -3.29 -1.51
CA SER A 104 25.64 -4.08 -0.48
C SER A 104 27.13 -3.73 -0.41
N ALA A 105 27.79 -3.53 -1.56
CA ALA A 105 29.18 -3.09 -1.58
C ALA A 105 29.36 -1.74 -0.89
N ARG A 106 28.47 -0.78 -1.16
CA ARG A 106 28.48 0.54 -0.52
C ARG A 106 28.19 0.46 0.99
N ALA A 107 27.21 -0.33 1.39
CA ALA A 107 26.89 -0.55 2.80
C ALA A 107 28.04 -1.23 3.55
N ASN A 108 28.67 -2.24 2.94
CA ASN A 108 29.82 -2.92 3.51
C ASN A 108 31.05 -2.01 3.66
N ALA A 109 31.28 -1.10 2.72
CA ALA A 109 32.35 -0.13 2.82
C ALA A 109 32.14 0.82 4.01
N ALA A 110 30.94 1.38 4.16
CA ALA A 110 30.60 2.26 5.28
C ALA A 110 30.64 1.52 6.64
N ALA A 111 30.10 0.31 6.70
CA ALA A 111 30.16 -0.54 7.89
C ALA A 111 31.59 -0.92 8.24
N GLY A 112 32.42 -1.24 7.23
CA GLY A 112 33.83 -1.58 7.40
C GLY A 112 34.65 -0.43 7.99
N GLU A 113 34.41 0.79 7.55
CA GLU A 113 35.03 1.99 8.11
C GLU A 113 34.68 2.18 9.60
N THR A 114 33.38 2.06 9.93
CA THR A 114 32.91 2.18 11.29
C THR A 114 33.46 1.07 12.19
N LEU A 115 33.44 -0.17 11.71
CA LEU A 115 34.02 -1.32 12.42
C LEU A 115 35.53 -1.17 12.62
N GLY A 116 36.25 -0.58 11.65
CA GLY A 116 37.65 -0.27 11.79
C GLY A 116 37.92 0.65 12.98
N LYS A 117 37.19 1.75 13.07
CA LYS A 117 37.28 2.72 14.19
C LYS A 117 36.98 2.06 15.53
N VAL A 118 35.93 1.23 15.59
CA VAL A 118 35.53 0.49 16.80
C VAL A 118 36.63 -0.47 17.24
N ARG A 119 37.17 -1.26 16.32
CA ARG A 119 38.25 -2.21 16.62
C ARG A 119 39.52 -1.51 17.14
N GLU A 120 39.85 -0.39 16.54
CA GLU A 120 40.98 0.43 16.96
C GLU A 120 40.76 0.98 18.39
N ALA A 121 39.59 1.57 18.65
CA ALA A 121 39.24 2.10 19.98
C ALA A 121 39.24 1.02 21.06
N MET A 122 38.77 -0.19 20.72
CA MET A 122 38.74 -1.35 21.62
C MET A 122 40.10 -2.08 21.72
N LYS A 123 41.13 -1.67 20.98
CA LYS A 123 42.42 -2.34 20.87
C LYS A 123 42.34 -3.82 20.48
N LEU A 124 41.32 -4.18 19.70
CA LEU A 124 41.13 -5.54 19.21
C LEU A 124 41.97 -5.79 17.95
N ARG A 125 42.95 -6.67 18.04
CA ARG A 125 43.68 -7.18 16.89
C ARG A 125 43.08 -8.53 16.47
N PHE A 126 42.44 -8.56 15.31
CA PHE A 126 42.09 -9.81 14.69
C PHE A 126 43.22 -10.28 13.79
N VAL A 127 43.81 -11.43 14.09
CA VAL A 127 44.72 -12.10 13.17
C VAL A 127 43.90 -12.63 12.00
N ARG A 128 44.26 -12.24 10.77
CA ARG A 128 43.62 -12.78 9.55
C ARG A 128 44.18 -14.16 9.25
#